data_6aff7de954ba213139db2b8572dca835
#
_entry.id   6aff7de954ba213139db2b8572dca835
#
_cell.length_a   1.000
_cell.length_b   1.000
_cell.length_c   1.000
_cell.angle_alpha   90.00
_cell.angle_beta   90.00
_cell.angle_gamma   90.00
#
_symmetry.space_group_name_H-M   'P 1'
#
loop_
_entity.id
_entity.type
_entity.pdbx_description
1 polymer ?
#
loop_
_entity_poly.entity_id
_entity_poly.type
_entity_poly.pdbx_seq_one_letter_code
_entity_poly.pdbx_strand_id
1 'polypeptide(L)'
;LKYFKDNHHKAHFLTALEIYKHNKILGSGIKTFRQVCSDEKYENIKTSYAANRCATHPHNLYLEILSETGIIGISIIFFLNLYILFFFIIYLFKKNESYKEILVLFCAFFVLFWPLQTTGAFFSTWNGIFYWIFYALFFNLKSKLTFKSI
;
A
#
# COMPACT_ATOMS: atom_id res chain seq x y z
N LEU A 1 -7.93 20.98 1.44
CA LEU A 1 -7.71 19.54 1.47
C LEU A 1 -7.73 19.05 2.92
N LYS A 2 -8.85 18.42 3.32
CA LYS A 2 -9.10 17.93 4.69
C LYS A 2 -8.04 16.95 5.19
N TYR A 3 -7.34 16.26 4.26
CA TYR A 3 -6.31 15.26 4.51
C TYR A 3 -5.02 15.82 5.14
N PHE A 4 -4.73 17.10 4.92
CA PHE A 4 -3.54 17.76 5.46
C PHE A 4 -3.81 18.60 6.71
N LYS A 5 -5.05 18.60 7.23
CA LYS A 5 -5.33 19.18 8.54
C LYS A 5 -4.61 18.38 9.62
N ASP A 6 -4.17 19.07 10.64
CA ASP A 6 -3.56 18.44 11.81
C ASP A 6 -4.59 17.53 12.49
N ASN A 7 -4.32 16.24 12.57
CA ASN A 7 -5.19 15.20 13.11
C ASN A 7 -4.39 13.96 13.52
N HIS A 8 -5.04 12.96 14.10
CA HIS A 8 -4.41 11.70 14.51
C HIS A 8 -3.73 10.94 13.35
N HIS A 9 -4.36 10.90 12.17
CA HIS A 9 -3.77 10.24 11.01
C HIS A 9 -2.46 10.89 10.57
N LYS A 10 -2.38 12.23 10.63
CA LYS A 10 -1.13 12.95 10.35
C LYS A 10 -0.03 12.53 11.33
N ALA A 11 -0.35 12.36 12.61
CA ALA A 11 0.62 11.88 13.60
C ALA A 11 1.14 10.49 13.21
N HIS A 12 0.25 9.55 12.85
CA HIS A 12 0.65 8.20 12.40
C HIS A 12 1.51 8.24 11.14
N PHE A 13 1.16 9.09 10.17
CA PHE A 13 1.92 9.25 8.91
C PHE A 13 3.34 9.79 9.17
N LEU A 14 3.45 10.83 10.00
CA LEU A 14 4.74 11.42 10.35
C LEU A 14 5.60 10.42 11.14
N THR A 15 5.00 9.66 12.06
CA THR A 15 5.70 8.59 12.79
C THR A 15 6.23 7.51 11.85
N ALA A 16 5.41 7.06 10.89
CA ALA A 16 5.85 6.08 9.90
C ALA A 16 7.04 6.60 9.07
N LEU A 17 7.01 7.87 8.66
CA LEU A 17 8.12 8.51 7.96
C LEU A 17 9.37 8.64 8.85
N GLU A 18 9.20 8.90 10.13
CA GLU A 18 10.33 8.98 11.07
C GLU A 18 10.96 7.60 11.28
N ILE A 19 10.15 6.55 11.45
CA ILE A 19 10.62 5.16 11.49
C ILE A 19 11.42 4.82 10.22
N TYR A 20 10.91 5.17 9.05
CA TYR A 20 11.61 4.96 7.78
C TYR A 20 12.95 5.68 7.73
N LYS A 21 13.05 6.95 8.17
CA LYS A 21 14.30 7.71 8.16
C LYS A 21 15.42 7.02 8.94
N HIS A 22 15.07 6.31 10.01
CA HIS A 22 16.04 5.56 10.82
C HIS A 22 16.31 4.15 10.28
N ASN A 23 15.39 3.59 9.46
CA ASN A 23 15.45 2.22 8.98
C ASN A 23 15.22 2.14 7.46
N LYS A 24 15.99 2.88 6.68
CA LYS A 24 15.73 3.16 5.25
C LYS A 24 15.72 1.93 4.36
N ILE A 25 16.58 0.95 4.59
CA ILE A 25 16.79 -0.17 3.67
C ILE A 25 15.76 -1.27 3.90
N LEU A 26 15.69 -1.81 5.10
CA LEU A 26 14.87 -2.98 5.46
C LEU A 26 13.64 -2.64 6.31
N GLY A 27 13.46 -1.35 6.68
CA GLY A 27 12.40 -0.95 7.60
C GLY A 27 12.64 -1.42 9.04
N SER A 28 11.62 -1.26 9.87
CA SER A 28 11.66 -1.68 11.27
C SER A 28 11.29 -3.16 11.50
N GLY A 29 10.77 -3.82 10.47
CA GLY A 29 10.25 -5.19 10.52
C GLY A 29 8.72 -5.24 10.31
N ILE A 30 8.24 -6.37 9.78
CA ILE A 30 6.82 -6.58 9.50
C ILE A 30 6.01 -6.59 10.80
N LYS A 31 4.89 -5.85 10.83
CA LYS A 31 3.98 -5.69 11.99
C LYS A 31 4.63 -5.02 13.23
N THR A 32 5.72 -4.30 13.05
CA THR A 32 6.44 -3.67 14.17
C THR A 32 6.00 -2.24 14.45
N PHE A 33 5.29 -1.55 13.55
CA PHE A 33 4.86 -0.16 13.75
C PHE A 33 4.28 0.08 15.13
N ARG A 34 3.31 -0.74 15.57
CA ARG A 34 2.65 -0.64 16.89
C ARG A 34 3.58 -0.83 18.09
N GLN A 35 4.74 -1.46 17.88
CA GLN A 35 5.71 -1.72 18.94
C GLN A 35 6.74 -0.61 19.02
N VAL A 36 7.20 -0.12 17.88
CA VAL A 36 8.30 0.85 17.81
C VAL A 36 7.83 2.31 17.81
N CYS A 37 6.57 2.60 17.48
CA CYS A 37 6.05 3.96 17.38
C CYS A 37 6.21 4.79 18.67
N SER A 38 6.29 4.13 19.83
CA SER A 38 6.48 4.78 21.13
C SER A 38 7.94 5.11 21.46
N ASP A 39 8.91 4.56 20.71
CA ASP A 39 10.33 4.82 20.97
C ASP A 39 10.62 6.31 20.89
N GLU A 40 11.41 6.83 21.83
CA GLU A 40 11.80 8.25 21.93
C GLU A 40 12.49 8.75 20.64
N LYS A 41 13.27 7.89 19.98
CA LYS A 41 13.96 8.24 18.71
C LYS A 41 13.00 8.63 17.58
N TYR A 42 11.70 8.31 17.67
CA TYR A 42 10.69 8.66 16.67
C TYR A 42 9.71 9.75 17.13
N GLU A 43 9.99 10.43 18.25
CA GLU A 43 9.09 11.45 18.80
C GLU A 43 9.17 12.80 18.07
N ASN A 44 10.21 13.03 17.27
CA ASN A 44 10.43 14.31 16.59
C ASN A 44 9.47 14.52 15.41
N ILE A 45 8.16 14.53 15.70
CA ILE A 45 7.10 14.78 14.73
C ILE A 45 6.43 16.13 15.00
N LYS A 46 6.23 16.92 13.93
CA LYS A 46 5.65 18.27 14.01
C LYS A 46 4.11 18.21 13.86
N THR A 47 3.41 17.89 14.96
CA THR A 47 1.93 17.87 15.01
C THR A 47 1.46 18.12 16.44
N SER A 48 0.29 18.76 16.60
CA SER A 48 -0.37 18.90 17.92
C SER A 48 -0.85 17.55 18.48
N TYR A 49 -0.92 16.54 17.66
CA TYR A 49 -1.33 15.17 18.01
C TYR A 49 -0.14 14.21 18.26
N ALA A 50 1.05 14.75 18.59
CA ALA A 50 2.24 13.91 18.82
C ALA A 50 2.05 12.84 19.92
N ALA A 51 1.26 13.14 20.96
CA ALA A 51 0.90 12.18 22.00
C ALA A 51 0.11 10.96 21.46
N ASN A 52 -0.58 11.12 20.32
CA ASN A 52 -1.37 10.06 19.68
C ASN A 52 -0.65 9.43 18.48
N ARG A 53 0.69 9.46 18.47
CA ARG A 53 1.50 8.99 17.33
C ARG A 53 1.44 7.49 17.09
N CYS A 54 1.01 6.71 18.07
CA CYS A 54 0.95 5.26 18.04
C CYS A 54 -0.45 4.74 17.70
N ALA A 55 -0.48 3.73 16.85
CA ALA A 55 -1.66 2.96 16.48
C ALA A 55 -1.24 1.53 16.13
N THR A 56 -2.17 0.67 15.78
CA THR A 56 -1.87 -0.70 15.31
C THR A 56 -1.10 -0.72 13.99
N HIS A 57 -1.27 0.33 13.17
CA HIS A 57 -0.62 0.53 11.87
C HIS A 57 -0.79 2.01 11.47
N PRO A 58 -0.06 2.54 10.48
CA PRO A 58 -0.11 3.95 10.14
C PRO A 58 -1.35 4.40 9.35
N HIS A 59 -2.32 3.53 9.10
CA HIS A 59 -3.56 3.81 8.33
C HIS A 59 -3.33 4.27 6.88
N ASN A 60 -2.19 3.94 6.31
CA ASN A 60 -1.90 4.11 4.89
C ASN A 60 -0.99 2.97 4.43
N LEU A 61 -1.41 2.28 3.36
CA LEU A 61 -0.72 1.13 2.79
C LEU A 61 0.77 1.38 2.52
N TYR A 62 1.05 2.48 1.84
CA TYR A 62 2.42 2.78 1.39
C TYR A 62 3.34 3.17 2.55
N LEU A 63 2.81 3.91 3.51
CA LEU A 63 3.56 4.29 4.71
C LEU A 63 3.81 3.10 5.62
N GLU A 64 2.88 2.14 5.70
CA GLU A 64 3.07 0.89 6.44
C GLU A 64 4.20 0.07 5.80
N ILE A 65 4.11 -0.19 4.50
CA ILE A 65 5.15 -0.93 3.77
C ILE A 65 6.49 -0.21 3.87
N LEU A 66 6.53 1.12 3.67
CA LEU A 66 7.75 1.90 3.72
C LEU A 66 8.43 1.87 5.10
N SER A 67 7.66 2.05 6.19
CA SER A 67 8.20 2.06 7.54
C SER A 67 8.64 0.67 8.02
N GLU A 68 7.92 -0.38 7.63
CA GLU A 68 8.14 -1.74 8.11
C GLU A 68 9.09 -2.56 7.25
N THR A 69 9.17 -2.29 5.92
CA THR A 69 10.02 -3.06 4.99
C THR A 69 11.04 -2.20 4.23
N GLY A 70 11.08 -0.89 4.52
CA GLY A 70 12.03 0.03 3.92
C GLY A 70 11.85 0.23 2.42
N ILE A 71 12.92 0.75 1.79
CA ILE A 71 12.92 1.04 0.36
C ILE A 71 12.84 -0.23 -0.48
N ILE A 72 13.32 -1.36 0.02
CA ILE A 72 13.28 -2.63 -0.71
C ILE A 72 11.84 -3.09 -0.86
N GLY A 73 11.08 -3.18 0.25
CA GLY A 73 9.69 -3.66 0.20
C GLY A 73 8.77 -2.73 -0.58
N ILE A 74 8.88 -1.40 -0.36
CA ILE A 74 8.05 -0.44 -1.10
C ILE A 74 8.38 -0.47 -2.61
N SER A 75 9.64 -0.65 -3.00
CA SER A 75 10.03 -0.76 -4.40
C SER A 75 9.42 -1.98 -5.08
N ILE A 76 9.41 -3.14 -4.42
CA ILE A 76 8.79 -4.36 -4.96
C ILE A 76 7.30 -4.11 -5.24
N ILE A 77 6.56 -3.60 -4.25
CA ILE A 77 5.12 -3.32 -4.40
C ILE A 77 4.88 -2.23 -5.45
N PHE A 78 5.71 -1.19 -5.49
CA PHE A 78 5.59 -0.11 -6.47
C PHE A 78 5.76 -0.62 -7.90
N PHE A 79 6.82 -1.37 -8.19
CA PHE A 79 7.06 -1.90 -9.54
C PHE A 79 6.04 -2.95 -9.94
N LEU A 80 5.57 -3.78 -8.99
CA LEU A 80 4.48 -4.72 -9.25
C LEU A 80 3.18 -3.98 -9.63
N ASN A 81 2.80 -2.96 -8.86
CA ASN A 81 1.60 -2.18 -9.16
C ASN A 81 1.74 -1.38 -10.46
N LEU A 82 2.93 -0.84 -10.75
CA LEU A 82 3.21 -0.16 -12.01
C LEU A 82 3.07 -1.13 -13.21
N TYR A 83 3.59 -2.34 -13.08
CA TYR A 83 3.43 -3.39 -14.09
C TYR A 83 1.95 -3.74 -14.32
N ILE A 84 1.16 -3.90 -13.26
CA ILE A 84 -0.27 -4.18 -13.33
C ILE A 84 -1.03 -3.03 -13.99
N LEU A 85 -0.73 -1.80 -13.60
CA LEU A 85 -1.34 -0.61 -14.21
C LEU A 85 -1.04 -0.52 -15.71
N PHE A 86 0.21 -0.76 -16.10
CA PHE A 86 0.62 -0.77 -17.50
C PHE A 86 -0.10 -1.85 -18.31
N PHE A 87 -0.25 -3.07 -17.73
CA PHE A 87 -1.04 -4.13 -18.33
C PHE A 87 -2.49 -3.68 -18.55
N PHE A 88 -3.14 -3.10 -17.55
CA PHE A 88 -4.53 -2.63 -17.70
C PHE A 88 -4.65 -1.56 -18.77
N ILE A 89 -3.76 -0.58 -18.81
CA ILE A 89 -3.77 0.48 -19.83
C ILE A 89 -3.72 -0.14 -21.24
N ILE A 90 -2.83 -1.09 -21.49
CA ILE A 90 -2.72 -1.75 -22.79
C ILE A 90 -3.99 -2.53 -23.15
N TYR A 91 -4.52 -3.31 -22.20
CA TYR A 91 -5.62 -4.24 -22.50
C TYR A 91 -7.01 -3.58 -22.49
N LEU A 92 -7.20 -2.45 -21.80
CA LEU A 92 -8.45 -1.67 -21.89
C LEU A 92 -8.70 -1.09 -23.28
N PHE A 93 -7.63 -0.79 -24.02
CA PHE A 93 -7.74 -0.29 -25.40
C PHE A 93 -7.84 -1.40 -26.46
N LYS A 94 -7.63 -2.66 -26.06
CA LYS A 94 -7.82 -3.83 -26.94
C LYS A 94 -9.26 -4.32 -26.83
N LYS A 95 -9.99 -4.31 -27.93
CA LYS A 95 -11.32 -4.97 -28.00
C LYS A 95 -11.11 -6.49 -27.90
N ASN A 96 -11.33 -7.07 -26.74
CA ASN A 96 -11.24 -8.52 -26.51
C ASN A 96 -12.43 -9.02 -25.70
N GLU A 97 -12.65 -10.34 -25.71
CA GLU A 97 -13.76 -10.97 -25.01
C GLU A 97 -13.74 -10.77 -23.49
N SER A 98 -12.54 -10.60 -22.91
CA SER A 98 -12.32 -10.42 -21.47
C SER A 98 -12.35 -8.94 -21.03
N TYR A 99 -12.84 -8.02 -21.86
CA TYR A 99 -12.88 -6.58 -21.53
C TYR A 99 -13.59 -6.29 -20.20
N LYS A 100 -14.70 -6.97 -19.92
CA LYS A 100 -15.47 -6.77 -18.68
C LYS A 100 -14.66 -7.18 -17.45
N GLU A 101 -13.97 -8.33 -17.51
CA GLU A 101 -13.13 -8.83 -16.43
C GLU A 101 -11.94 -7.89 -16.18
N ILE A 102 -11.32 -7.37 -17.25
CA ILE A 102 -10.25 -6.39 -17.19
C ILE A 102 -10.75 -5.10 -16.52
N LEU A 103 -11.91 -4.59 -16.92
CA LEU A 103 -12.47 -3.36 -16.36
C LEU A 103 -12.79 -3.51 -14.86
N VAL A 104 -13.37 -4.65 -14.45
CA VAL A 104 -13.67 -4.92 -13.03
C VAL A 104 -12.39 -4.95 -12.21
N LEU A 105 -11.35 -5.66 -12.67
CA LEU A 105 -10.08 -5.70 -11.95
C LEU A 105 -9.35 -4.35 -11.98
N PHE A 106 -9.47 -3.58 -13.04
CA PHE A 106 -8.94 -2.21 -13.11
C PHE A 106 -9.58 -1.30 -12.05
N CYS A 107 -10.91 -1.35 -11.91
CA CYS A 107 -11.60 -0.60 -10.86
C CYS A 107 -11.18 -1.08 -9.46
N ALA A 108 -11.08 -2.39 -9.25
CA ALA A 108 -10.61 -2.95 -7.98
C ALA A 108 -9.18 -2.52 -7.64
N PHE A 109 -8.30 -2.40 -8.65
CA PHE A 109 -6.95 -1.87 -8.49
C PHE A 109 -6.95 -0.46 -7.88
N PHE A 110 -7.77 0.45 -8.41
CA PHE A 110 -7.85 1.80 -7.86
C PHE A 110 -8.45 1.83 -6.45
N VAL A 111 -9.43 0.99 -6.17
CA VAL A 111 -10.02 0.89 -4.82
C VAL A 111 -9.01 0.39 -3.80
N LEU A 112 -8.17 -0.58 -4.16
CA LEU A 112 -7.19 -1.18 -3.22
C LEU A 112 -5.90 -0.38 -3.08
N PHE A 113 -5.43 0.24 -4.16
CA PHE A 113 -4.09 0.82 -4.24
C PHE A 113 -4.08 2.35 -4.40
N TRP A 114 -5.20 3.04 -4.13
CA TRP A 114 -5.20 4.50 -4.16
C TRP A 114 -4.33 5.09 -3.04
N PRO A 115 -3.28 5.88 -3.35
CA PRO A 115 -2.28 6.24 -2.36
C PRO A 115 -2.76 7.20 -1.27
N LEU A 116 -3.84 7.95 -1.53
CA LEU A 116 -4.36 8.96 -0.59
C LEU A 116 -5.49 8.45 0.31
N GLN A 117 -5.84 7.18 0.23
CA GLN A 117 -6.87 6.62 1.11
C GLN A 117 -6.29 6.18 2.45
N THR A 118 -7.13 6.19 3.48
CA THR A 118 -6.84 5.47 4.71
C THR A 118 -7.15 4.00 4.50
N THR A 119 -6.23 3.14 4.90
CA THR A 119 -6.34 1.69 4.72
C THR A 119 -6.26 0.98 6.06
N GLY A 120 -6.77 -0.25 6.12
CA GLY A 120 -6.42 -1.20 7.18
C GLY A 120 -4.98 -1.71 7.00
N ALA A 121 -4.47 -2.43 8.00
CA ALA A 121 -3.10 -2.96 7.98
C ALA A 121 -2.89 -3.96 6.84
N PHE A 122 -1.92 -3.70 5.97
CA PHE A 122 -1.57 -4.57 4.85
C PHE A 122 -1.09 -5.95 5.33
N PHE A 123 -0.26 -5.97 6.35
CA PHE A 123 0.27 -7.20 6.92
C PHE A 123 -0.69 -7.90 7.90
N SER A 124 -1.94 -7.45 8.01
CA SER A 124 -2.97 -8.17 8.77
C SER A 124 -3.60 -9.29 7.94
N THR A 125 -4.05 -10.35 8.62
CA THR A 125 -4.73 -11.47 7.95
C THR A 125 -6.00 -11.00 7.22
N TRP A 126 -6.83 -10.16 7.85
CA TRP A 126 -8.10 -9.70 7.28
C TRP A 126 -7.94 -8.75 6.10
N ASN A 127 -7.13 -7.71 6.25
CA ASN A 127 -6.99 -6.73 5.18
C ASN A 127 -6.04 -7.24 4.08
N GLY A 128 -5.00 -7.96 4.46
CA GLY A 128 -4.05 -8.56 3.52
C GLY A 128 -4.70 -9.49 2.50
N ILE A 129 -5.74 -10.24 2.91
CA ILE A 129 -6.42 -11.20 2.03
C ILE A 129 -6.97 -10.53 0.76
N PHE A 130 -7.51 -9.30 0.85
CA PHE A 130 -8.06 -8.59 -0.31
C PHE A 130 -6.97 -8.25 -1.33
N TYR A 131 -5.79 -7.84 -0.89
CA TYR A 131 -4.65 -7.55 -1.76
C TYR A 131 -4.13 -8.82 -2.45
N TRP A 132 -4.01 -9.92 -1.70
CA TRP A 132 -3.53 -11.19 -2.25
C TRP A 132 -4.53 -11.85 -3.21
N ILE A 133 -5.84 -11.78 -2.91
CA ILE A 133 -6.89 -12.23 -3.84
C ILE A 133 -6.83 -11.40 -5.12
N PHE A 134 -6.68 -10.08 -5.01
CA PHE A 134 -6.56 -9.22 -6.19
C PHE A 134 -5.38 -9.65 -7.07
N TYR A 135 -4.19 -9.85 -6.50
CA TYR A 135 -3.02 -10.31 -7.27
C TYR A 135 -3.26 -11.69 -7.90
N ALA A 136 -3.86 -12.62 -7.18
CA ALA A 136 -4.18 -13.95 -7.71
C ALA A 136 -5.15 -13.88 -8.91
N LEU A 137 -6.20 -13.08 -8.81
CA LEU A 137 -7.16 -12.87 -9.89
C LEU A 137 -6.52 -12.18 -11.11
N PHE A 138 -5.67 -11.18 -10.86
CA PHE A 138 -4.91 -10.52 -11.92
C PHE A 138 -4.03 -11.48 -12.69
N PHE A 139 -3.21 -12.28 -12.00
CA PHE A 139 -2.31 -13.24 -12.65
C PHE A 139 -3.06 -14.35 -13.38
N ASN A 140 -4.22 -14.80 -12.85
CA ASN A 140 -5.09 -15.74 -13.54
C ASN A 140 -5.62 -15.13 -14.86
N LEU A 141 -6.15 -13.91 -14.83
CA LEU A 141 -6.65 -13.23 -16.02
C LEU A 141 -5.52 -13.05 -17.05
N LYS A 142 -4.34 -12.59 -16.62
CA LYS A 142 -3.17 -12.44 -17.48
C LYS A 142 -2.80 -13.74 -18.16
N SER A 143 -2.75 -14.86 -17.43
CA SER A 143 -2.45 -16.18 -17.97
C SER A 143 -3.44 -16.58 -19.07
N LYS A 144 -4.73 -16.45 -18.81
CA LYS A 144 -5.79 -16.75 -19.81
C LYS A 144 -5.63 -15.93 -21.10
N LEU A 145 -5.29 -14.64 -20.99
CA LEU A 145 -5.10 -13.76 -22.14
C LEU A 145 -3.87 -14.11 -22.96
N THR A 146 -2.79 -14.55 -22.29
CA THR A 146 -1.56 -14.98 -22.96
C THR A 146 -1.77 -16.30 -23.73
N PHE A 147 -2.47 -17.27 -23.14
CA PHE A 147 -2.78 -18.53 -23.83
C PHE A 147 -3.71 -18.37 -25.04
N LYS A 148 -4.63 -17.41 -25.05
CA LYS A 148 -5.51 -17.14 -26.20
C LYS A 148 -4.78 -16.43 -27.37
N SER A 149 -3.61 -15.88 -27.15
CA SER A 149 -2.83 -15.16 -28.18
C SER A 149 -1.81 -16.05 -28.91
N ILE A 150 -1.68 -17.32 -28.52
CA ILE A 150 -0.87 -18.36 -29.17
C ILE A 150 -1.79 -19.24 -30.02
#